data_6410c757fa320871befc6212359aca55
#
_entry.id   6410c757fa320871befc6212359aca55
#
_cell.length_a   1.000
_cell.length_b   1.000
_cell.length_c   1.000
_cell.angle_alpha   90.00
_cell.angle_beta   90.00
_cell.angle_gamma   90.00
#
_symmetry.space_group_name_H-M   'P 1'
#
loop_
_entity.id
_entity.type
_entity.pdbx_description
1 polymer ?
#
loop_
_entity_poly.entity_id
_entity_poly.type
_entity_poly.pdbx_seq_one_letter_code
_entity_poly.pdbx_strand_id
1 'polypeptide(L)'
;LDKLLVGTQYGLTRELLSLYLLCFVHYGTPRCELEFNPDTTIRLRDGNPLPQHRLTGDMVRQTDWHPKFDRDIRALQESQGVDWNLVVPFARLLDDTLTTVTDAQSKLEQQERLIRSSQKWKQQVTTLSSGLESLAKSLGAILPVSVSAKLAPLQLLTQATTLDSFFEAAQTHFGNEQELSQVISDFRELENLSHLSTNLGADRAYLRQMKDSLPLDADSLLGNIDTALADFNLEKLLSSSSSQDALRSQLDQLKSDYANQYRIYHRDYYQAIQTLQTDLTNTEEKLKFLERLNNINELGLPLATNLRQKRESLLGKLIVCPITDQELQSNLSHDPLCTNCRLELKQPDPRASVTVWQRDLDAATAEQVGRLKSEPVKRLLNTSDIDLVKQFVQVLDTGKTEALIVLLTDALVQHIQALFSDANIVSAASDVLLQIRESYSTIERQQLKEFVQAIELLLEAKFEEVEAANPGKTVRVNLE
;
A
#
# COMPACT_ATOMS: atom_id res chain seq x y z
N LEU A 1 -37.43 40.22 54.78
CA LEU A 1 -36.03 39.79 54.93
C LEU A 1 -35.20 40.83 55.66
N ASP A 2 -35.27 42.11 55.29
CA ASP A 2 -34.50 43.18 55.90
C ASP A 2 -34.75 43.35 57.44
N LYS A 3 -36.00 43.18 57.92
CA LYS A 3 -36.37 43.32 59.32
C LYS A 3 -36.00 42.10 60.19
N LEU A 4 -35.85 40.93 59.59
CA LEU A 4 -35.59 39.68 60.28
C LEU A 4 -34.14 39.27 60.26
N LEU A 5 -33.41 39.52 59.14
CA LEU A 5 -32.08 38.96 58.94
C LEU A 5 -30.95 40.01 58.92
N VAL A 6 -31.26 41.26 58.61
CA VAL A 6 -30.29 42.38 58.62
C VAL A 6 -30.50 43.22 59.89
N GLY A 7 -29.55 43.29 60.72
CA GLY A 7 -29.59 44.11 61.95
C GLY A 7 -29.56 43.30 63.26
N THR A 8 -30.54 43.47 64.12
CA THR A 8 -30.41 43.17 65.50
C THR A 8 -30.44 41.70 65.91
N GLN A 9 -30.96 40.77 65.11
CA GLN A 9 -31.15 39.38 65.57
C GLN A 9 -30.09 38.40 65.06
N TYR A 10 -29.55 38.56 63.85
CA TYR A 10 -28.60 37.62 63.26
C TYR A 10 -27.30 38.29 62.80
N GLY A 11 -27.19 39.64 62.79
CA GLY A 11 -25.98 40.37 62.56
C GLY A 11 -25.45 40.23 61.13
N LEU A 12 -26.28 39.82 60.16
CA LEU A 12 -25.89 39.64 58.78
C LEU A 12 -25.73 40.99 58.05
N THR A 13 -24.62 41.17 57.32
CA THR A 13 -24.53 42.27 56.39
C THR A 13 -25.38 41.96 55.17
N ARG A 14 -25.75 42.99 54.39
CA ARG A 14 -26.53 42.81 53.13
C ARG A 14 -25.78 41.94 52.12
N GLU A 15 -24.49 42.12 52.03
CA GLU A 15 -23.64 41.32 51.13
C GLU A 15 -23.65 39.85 51.55
N LEU A 16 -23.61 39.55 52.86
CA LEU A 16 -23.67 38.19 53.38
C LEU A 16 -25.04 37.56 53.13
N LEU A 17 -26.13 38.32 53.33
CA LEU A 17 -27.48 37.88 53.01
C LEU A 17 -27.63 37.58 51.53
N SER A 18 -27.12 38.44 50.67
CA SER A 18 -27.11 38.24 49.21
C SER A 18 -26.37 36.95 48.82
N LEU A 19 -25.21 36.71 49.43
CA LEU A 19 -24.46 35.48 49.19
C LEU A 19 -25.24 34.25 49.67
N TYR A 20 -25.85 34.29 50.81
CA TYR A 20 -26.66 33.17 51.33
C TYR A 20 -27.87 32.89 50.44
N LEU A 21 -28.54 33.90 49.91
CA LEU A 21 -29.66 33.73 49.01
C LEU A 21 -29.21 33.07 47.69
N LEU A 22 -28.05 33.49 47.14
CA LEU A 22 -27.50 32.85 45.95
C LEU A 22 -27.07 31.40 46.17
N CYS A 23 -26.42 31.13 47.31
CA CYS A 23 -26.10 29.75 47.70
C CYS A 23 -27.34 28.94 47.94
N PHE A 24 -28.38 29.48 48.52
CA PHE A 24 -29.65 28.79 48.77
C PHE A 24 -30.37 28.48 47.43
N VAL A 25 -30.41 29.40 46.50
CA VAL A 25 -30.98 29.18 45.18
C VAL A 25 -30.16 28.16 44.39
N HIS A 26 -28.84 28.22 44.54
CA HIS A 26 -27.95 27.31 43.75
C HIS A 26 -27.88 25.88 44.32
N TYR A 27 -27.87 25.76 45.65
CA TYR A 27 -27.64 24.47 46.37
C TYR A 27 -28.82 24.02 47.24
N GLY A 28 -29.80 24.90 47.47
CA GLY A 28 -30.89 24.63 48.40
C GLY A 28 -31.80 23.47 47.99
N THR A 29 -32.35 22.81 48.97
CA THR A 29 -33.39 21.81 48.81
C THR A 29 -34.55 22.17 49.75
N PRO A 30 -35.78 22.42 49.27
CA PRO A 30 -36.22 22.35 47.84
C PRO A 30 -35.56 23.43 46.96
N ARG A 31 -35.55 23.20 45.65
CA ARG A 31 -35.06 24.20 44.68
C ARG A 31 -35.93 25.45 44.77
N CYS A 32 -35.29 26.59 44.86
CA CYS A 32 -35.95 27.89 44.91
C CYS A 32 -35.50 28.79 43.76
N GLU A 33 -36.33 29.72 43.38
CA GLU A 33 -36.08 30.76 42.42
C GLU A 33 -36.21 32.13 43.07
N LEU A 34 -35.38 33.09 42.63
CA LEU A 34 -35.58 34.50 42.95
C LEU A 34 -36.35 35.17 41.81
N GLU A 35 -37.49 35.74 42.13
CA GLU A 35 -38.22 36.62 41.27
C GLU A 35 -37.76 38.07 41.48
N PHE A 36 -37.39 38.74 40.41
CA PHE A 36 -36.94 40.13 40.44
C PHE A 36 -38.01 41.08 40.00
N ASN A 37 -37.89 42.34 40.35
CA ASN A 37 -38.76 43.40 39.85
C ASN A 37 -38.60 43.54 38.33
N PRO A 38 -39.65 43.90 37.61
CA PRO A 38 -39.60 44.06 36.14
C PRO A 38 -38.57 45.09 35.62
N ASP A 39 -38.18 46.04 36.47
CA ASP A 39 -37.20 47.10 36.20
C ASP A 39 -35.79 46.72 36.63
N THR A 40 -35.55 45.49 37.02
CA THR A 40 -34.20 45.02 37.42
C THR A 40 -33.17 45.24 36.33
N THR A 41 -31.97 45.64 36.75
CA THR A 41 -30.80 45.80 35.88
C THR A 41 -29.94 44.52 35.82
N ILE A 42 -30.31 43.45 36.56
CA ILE A 42 -29.59 42.19 36.55
C ILE A 42 -29.76 41.49 35.20
N ARG A 43 -28.63 41.04 34.69
CA ARG A 43 -28.57 40.39 33.37
C ARG A 43 -27.65 39.15 33.44
N LEU A 44 -27.80 38.24 32.47
CA LEU A 44 -26.84 37.19 32.22
C LEU A 44 -25.54 37.83 31.70
N ARG A 45 -24.42 37.13 31.86
CA ARG A 45 -23.09 37.62 31.40
C ARG A 45 -22.99 37.85 29.89
N ASP A 46 -23.89 37.23 29.13
CA ASP A 46 -24.02 37.42 27.67
C ASP A 46 -24.79 38.72 27.32
N GLY A 47 -25.25 39.48 28.35
CA GLY A 47 -26.03 40.70 28.22
C GLY A 47 -27.54 40.51 28.10
N ASN A 48 -28.02 39.27 28.04
CA ASN A 48 -29.45 38.98 27.97
C ASN A 48 -30.15 39.23 29.30
N PRO A 49 -31.42 39.69 29.30
CA PRO A 49 -32.22 39.83 30.50
C PRO A 49 -32.53 38.43 31.12
N LEU A 50 -32.76 38.39 32.43
CA LEU A 50 -33.22 37.16 33.08
C LEU A 50 -34.59 36.74 32.51
N PRO A 51 -34.74 35.47 32.10
CA PRO A 51 -36.03 34.98 31.60
C PRO A 51 -37.15 35.20 32.58
N GLN A 52 -38.23 35.83 32.18
CA GLN A 52 -39.38 36.16 33.00
C GLN A 52 -39.04 36.87 34.33
N HIS A 53 -37.92 37.58 34.40
CA HIS A 53 -37.35 38.20 35.62
C HIS A 53 -37.07 37.20 36.76
N ARG A 54 -36.82 35.95 36.43
CA ARG A 54 -36.52 34.86 37.38
C ARG A 54 -35.11 34.39 37.31
N LEU A 55 -34.52 34.11 38.44
CA LEU A 55 -33.20 33.49 38.60
C LEU A 55 -33.35 32.10 39.15
N THR A 56 -32.99 31.10 38.39
CA THR A 56 -32.90 29.71 38.81
C THR A 56 -31.48 29.39 39.33
N GLY A 57 -31.32 28.26 40.02
CA GLY A 57 -30.02 27.83 40.57
C GLY A 57 -28.92 27.72 39.50
N ASP A 58 -29.26 27.30 38.29
CA ASP A 58 -28.32 27.13 37.20
C ASP A 58 -27.82 28.44 36.62
N MET A 59 -28.66 29.48 36.67
CA MET A 59 -28.32 30.81 36.16
C MET A 59 -27.43 31.61 37.11
N VAL A 60 -27.32 31.19 38.38
CA VAL A 60 -26.54 31.92 39.40
C VAL A 60 -25.10 32.20 38.93
N ARG A 61 -24.44 31.23 38.33
CA ARG A 61 -23.04 31.38 37.81
C ARG A 61 -22.94 32.15 36.51
N GLN A 62 -24.04 32.26 35.81
CA GLN A 62 -24.09 32.93 34.49
C GLN A 62 -24.58 34.36 34.57
N THR A 63 -24.92 34.82 35.77
CA THR A 63 -25.48 36.15 35.99
C THR A 63 -24.37 37.14 36.35
N ASP A 64 -24.51 38.38 35.85
CA ASP A 64 -23.65 39.50 36.22
C ASP A 64 -24.26 40.19 37.46
N TRP A 65 -23.56 40.09 38.58
CA TRP A 65 -24.04 40.54 39.86
C TRP A 65 -23.58 41.93 40.21
N HIS A 66 -24.51 42.78 40.66
CA HIS A 66 -24.14 44.05 41.26
C HIS A 66 -24.31 43.97 42.80
N PRO A 67 -23.57 44.80 43.57
CA PRO A 67 -23.48 44.67 45.03
C PRO A 67 -24.77 44.84 45.81
N LYS A 68 -25.83 45.33 45.16
CA LYS A 68 -27.13 45.66 45.84
C LYS A 68 -28.30 44.92 45.15
N PHE A 69 -28.05 43.77 44.52
CA PHE A 69 -29.09 43.02 43.76
C PHE A 69 -30.22 42.54 44.67
N ASP A 70 -29.98 42.41 45.99
CA ASP A 70 -30.99 42.03 46.97
C ASP A 70 -32.21 42.98 47.01
N ARG A 71 -32.01 44.22 46.59
CA ARG A 71 -33.08 45.24 46.50
C ARG A 71 -34.05 45.00 45.35
N ASP A 72 -33.61 44.31 44.35
CA ASP A 72 -34.40 44.03 43.15
C ASP A 72 -35.21 42.74 43.32
N ILE A 73 -34.98 41.96 44.39
CA ILE A 73 -35.71 40.74 44.68
C ILE A 73 -37.13 41.07 45.07
N ARG A 74 -38.09 40.54 44.33
CA ARG A 74 -39.51 40.63 44.60
C ARG A 74 -39.99 39.50 45.52
N ALA A 75 -39.58 38.27 45.18
CA ALA A 75 -39.98 37.07 45.89
C ALA A 75 -38.90 35.98 45.84
N LEU A 76 -38.88 35.13 46.86
CA LEU A 76 -38.27 33.82 46.84
C LEU A 76 -39.40 32.81 46.80
N GLN A 77 -39.41 32.01 45.80
CA GLN A 77 -40.46 31.00 45.61
C GLN A 77 -39.83 29.63 45.31
N GLU A 78 -40.58 28.59 45.65
CA GLU A 78 -40.16 27.25 45.24
C GLU A 78 -40.16 27.16 43.73
N SER A 79 -39.08 26.68 43.14
CA SER A 79 -38.98 26.51 41.68
C SER A 79 -39.97 25.43 41.29
N GLN A 80 -40.95 25.82 40.54
CA GLN A 80 -41.83 24.89 39.82
C GLN A 80 -41.09 24.43 38.57
N GLY A 81 -39.98 23.70 38.75
CA GLY A 81 -39.25 23.09 37.65
C GLY A 81 -40.18 22.31 36.72
N VAL A 82 -39.79 22.13 35.49
CA VAL A 82 -40.58 21.41 34.51
C VAL A 82 -41.06 20.06 35.07
N ASP A 83 -42.35 19.75 34.93
CA ASP A 83 -42.86 18.45 35.38
C ASP A 83 -42.16 17.33 34.59
N TRP A 84 -41.57 16.40 35.34
CA TRP A 84 -40.90 15.23 34.77
C TRP A 84 -41.75 14.52 33.72
N ASN A 85 -43.08 14.42 33.93
CA ASN A 85 -43.98 13.73 32.99
C ASN A 85 -44.08 14.41 31.63
N LEU A 86 -43.80 15.72 31.55
CA LEU A 86 -43.75 16.43 30.25
C LEU A 86 -42.42 16.16 29.51
N VAL A 87 -41.36 15.80 30.24
CA VAL A 87 -40.03 15.53 29.69
C VAL A 87 -39.89 14.07 29.23
N VAL A 88 -40.59 13.15 29.91
CA VAL A 88 -40.47 11.71 29.64
C VAL A 88 -40.60 11.31 28.22
N PRO A 89 -41.53 11.85 27.38
CA PRO A 89 -41.62 11.49 25.97
C PRO A 89 -40.30 11.71 25.20
N PHE A 90 -39.64 12.85 25.42
CA PHE A 90 -38.34 13.16 24.83
C PHE A 90 -37.20 12.33 25.48
N ALA A 91 -37.23 12.18 26.79
CA ALA A 91 -36.20 11.50 27.55
C ALA A 91 -36.10 10.00 27.17
N ARG A 92 -37.23 9.34 26.94
CA ARG A 92 -37.27 7.94 26.50
C ARG A 92 -36.62 7.67 25.16
N LEU A 93 -36.52 8.65 24.30
CA LEU A 93 -35.80 8.52 23.03
C LEU A 93 -34.31 8.45 23.22
N LEU A 94 -33.78 9.02 24.31
CA LEU A 94 -32.38 8.90 24.68
C LEU A 94 -32.09 7.68 25.56
N ASP A 95 -33.05 7.28 26.41
CA ASP A 95 -32.96 6.13 27.30
C ASP A 95 -34.36 5.54 27.51
N ASP A 96 -34.64 4.43 26.88
CA ASP A 96 -35.93 3.74 26.85
C ASP A 96 -36.36 3.20 28.23
N THR A 97 -35.46 3.14 29.18
CA THR A 97 -35.70 2.70 30.56
C THR A 97 -36.31 3.79 31.43
N LEU A 98 -36.36 5.05 30.96
CA LEU A 98 -36.98 6.16 31.68
C LEU A 98 -38.49 6.05 31.64
N THR A 99 -39.16 6.28 32.78
CA THR A 99 -40.57 6.09 32.96
C THR A 99 -41.24 7.26 33.66
N THR A 100 -42.54 7.39 33.52
CA THR A 100 -43.35 8.30 34.29
C THR A 100 -43.35 7.85 35.77
N VAL A 101 -43.17 8.78 36.67
CA VAL A 101 -43.13 8.53 38.14
C VAL A 101 -43.86 9.64 38.86
N THR A 102 -44.42 9.32 40.02
CA THR A 102 -45.26 10.26 40.79
C THR A 102 -44.56 10.75 42.07
N ASP A 103 -43.70 9.95 42.67
CA ASP A 103 -43.01 10.31 43.89
C ASP A 103 -41.74 11.13 43.63
N ALA A 104 -41.37 12.00 44.57
CA ALA A 104 -40.27 12.95 44.39
C ALA A 104 -38.90 12.26 44.31
N GLN A 105 -38.70 11.18 45.07
CA GLN A 105 -37.42 10.47 45.07
C GLN A 105 -37.16 9.78 43.72
N SER A 106 -38.16 9.05 43.22
CA SER A 106 -38.08 8.42 41.88
C SER A 106 -37.88 9.45 40.77
N LYS A 107 -38.53 10.64 40.89
CA LYS A 107 -38.29 11.73 39.91
C LYS A 107 -36.83 12.17 39.88
N LEU A 108 -36.20 12.35 41.03
CA LEU A 108 -34.78 12.71 41.13
C LEU A 108 -33.88 11.65 40.51
N GLU A 109 -34.13 10.38 40.78
CA GLU A 109 -33.36 9.27 40.25
C GLU A 109 -33.48 9.20 38.69
N GLN A 110 -34.67 9.42 38.18
CA GLN A 110 -34.90 9.45 36.71
C GLN A 110 -34.23 10.67 36.03
N GLN A 111 -34.23 11.84 36.70
CA GLN A 111 -33.54 13.04 36.24
C GLN A 111 -32.04 12.85 36.16
N GLU A 112 -31.42 12.29 37.19
CA GLU A 112 -29.99 11.98 37.21
C GLU A 112 -29.62 10.97 36.10
N ARG A 113 -30.49 10.02 35.87
CA ARG A 113 -30.32 9.04 34.83
C ARG A 113 -30.38 9.68 33.45
N LEU A 114 -31.35 10.59 33.21
CA LEU A 114 -31.44 11.36 31.99
C LEU A 114 -30.16 12.16 31.71
N ILE A 115 -29.63 12.85 32.72
CA ILE A 115 -28.41 13.64 32.58
C ILE A 115 -27.20 12.74 32.21
N ARG A 116 -27.11 11.58 32.86
CA ARG A 116 -26.06 10.59 32.52
C ARG A 116 -26.21 10.08 31.06
N SER A 117 -27.44 9.79 30.63
CA SER A 117 -27.74 9.38 29.26
C SER A 117 -27.44 10.50 28.26
N SER A 118 -27.78 11.75 28.58
CA SER A 118 -27.41 12.91 27.75
C SER A 118 -25.90 13.06 27.58
N GLN A 119 -25.12 12.85 28.65
CA GLN A 119 -23.66 12.88 28.56
C GLN A 119 -23.10 11.77 27.67
N LYS A 120 -23.67 10.56 27.77
CA LYS A 120 -23.30 9.45 26.87
C LYS A 120 -23.60 9.78 25.41
N TRP A 121 -24.78 10.30 25.14
CA TRP A 121 -25.16 10.75 23.80
C TRP A 121 -24.26 11.87 23.28
N LYS A 122 -23.87 12.83 24.11
CA LYS A 122 -22.92 13.87 23.75
C LYS A 122 -21.60 13.29 23.24
N GLN A 123 -21.06 12.25 23.91
CA GLN A 123 -19.86 11.56 23.47
C GLN A 123 -20.07 10.87 22.14
N GLN A 124 -21.21 10.17 21.96
CA GLN A 124 -21.54 9.49 20.71
C GLN A 124 -21.65 10.48 19.54
N VAL A 125 -22.35 11.60 19.72
CA VAL A 125 -22.50 12.65 18.69
C VAL A 125 -21.14 13.25 18.32
N THR A 126 -20.29 13.50 19.30
CA THR A 126 -18.92 14.02 19.05
C THR A 126 -18.06 13.01 18.29
N THR A 127 -18.12 11.73 18.68
CA THR A 127 -17.40 10.65 18.01
C THR A 127 -17.90 10.46 16.58
N LEU A 128 -19.22 10.49 16.38
CA LEU A 128 -19.82 10.41 15.04
C LEU A 128 -19.37 11.56 14.13
N SER A 129 -19.42 12.80 14.63
CA SER A 129 -18.99 13.97 13.86
C SER A 129 -17.54 13.84 13.40
N SER A 130 -16.64 13.47 14.32
CA SER A 130 -15.22 13.27 13.98
C SER A 130 -15.00 12.08 13.03
N GLY A 131 -15.80 11.01 13.17
CA GLY A 131 -15.77 9.85 12.27
C GLY A 131 -16.19 10.21 10.85
N LEU A 132 -17.28 10.98 10.69
CA LEU A 132 -17.78 11.44 9.39
C LEU A 132 -16.81 12.44 8.72
N GLU A 133 -16.17 13.33 9.49
CA GLU A 133 -15.12 14.20 8.97
C GLU A 133 -13.91 13.39 8.46
N SER A 134 -13.51 12.39 9.22
CA SER A 134 -12.43 11.47 8.84
C SER A 134 -12.77 10.70 7.57
N LEU A 135 -14.02 10.20 7.45
CA LEU A 135 -14.53 9.57 6.23
C LEU A 135 -14.46 10.53 5.04
N ALA A 136 -15.03 11.73 5.18
CA ALA A 136 -15.02 12.73 4.13
C ALA A 136 -13.58 13.00 3.64
N LYS A 137 -12.66 13.20 4.57
CA LYS A 137 -11.23 13.39 4.26
C LYS A 137 -10.62 12.20 3.52
N SER A 138 -10.92 10.97 3.93
CA SER A 138 -10.42 9.75 3.28
C SER A 138 -10.92 9.60 1.84
N LEU A 139 -12.13 10.11 1.57
CA LEU A 139 -12.73 10.16 0.25
C LEU A 139 -12.28 11.39 -0.58
N GLY A 140 -11.50 12.30 0.02
CA GLY A 140 -11.08 13.55 -0.62
C GLY A 140 -12.23 14.54 -0.81
N ALA A 141 -13.26 14.46 0.05
CA ALA A 141 -14.46 15.30 0.04
C ALA A 141 -14.52 16.17 1.31
N ILE A 142 -15.40 17.15 1.29
CA ILE A 142 -15.76 17.94 2.47
C ILE A 142 -17.11 17.45 2.97
N LEU A 143 -17.27 17.31 4.29
CA LEU A 143 -18.55 16.90 4.87
C LEU A 143 -19.63 17.94 4.51
N PRO A 144 -20.75 17.53 3.90
CA PRO A 144 -21.82 18.47 3.55
C PRO A 144 -22.39 19.18 4.77
N VAL A 145 -22.66 20.47 4.64
CA VAL A 145 -23.24 21.30 5.72
C VAL A 145 -24.58 20.73 6.19
N SER A 146 -25.33 20.08 5.31
CA SER A 146 -26.60 19.43 5.64
C SER A 146 -26.45 18.35 6.71
N VAL A 147 -25.34 17.62 6.75
CA VAL A 147 -25.06 16.58 7.76
C VAL A 147 -24.79 17.23 9.11
N SER A 148 -23.94 18.26 9.12
CA SER A 148 -23.65 19.02 10.36
C SER A 148 -24.93 19.70 10.90
N ALA A 149 -25.77 20.24 10.02
CA ALA A 149 -27.05 20.84 10.39
C ALA A 149 -28.03 19.83 11.01
N LYS A 150 -28.04 18.57 10.54
CA LYS A 150 -28.84 17.50 11.14
C LYS A 150 -28.38 17.10 12.55
N LEU A 151 -27.09 17.15 12.81
CA LEU A 151 -26.53 16.77 14.11
C LEU A 151 -26.54 17.92 15.15
N ALA A 152 -26.57 19.17 14.71
CA ALA A 152 -26.51 20.33 15.60
C ALA A 152 -27.64 20.36 16.64
N PRO A 153 -28.91 20.10 16.34
CA PRO A 153 -30.00 20.07 17.33
C PRO A 153 -29.73 19.04 18.44
N LEU A 154 -29.24 17.85 18.05
CA LEU A 154 -28.92 16.80 19.00
C LEU A 154 -27.71 17.15 19.89
N GLN A 155 -26.71 17.85 19.33
CA GLN A 155 -25.58 18.39 20.11
C GLN A 155 -26.09 19.36 21.18
N LEU A 156 -26.99 20.27 20.83
CA LEU A 156 -27.57 21.23 21.77
C LEU A 156 -28.40 20.55 22.86
N LEU A 157 -29.24 19.59 22.51
CA LEU A 157 -30.00 18.80 23.47
C LEU A 157 -29.10 18.07 24.48
N THR A 158 -28.03 17.47 24.01
CA THR A 158 -27.10 16.71 24.85
C THR A 158 -26.13 17.56 25.66
N GLN A 159 -26.10 18.88 25.44
CA GLN A 159 -25.37 19.83 26.29
C GLN A 159 -26.17 20.22 27.55
N ALA A 160 -27.45 19.90 27.61
CA ALA A 160 -28.27 20.19 28.78
C ALA A 160 -27.72 19.52 30.01
N THR A 161 -27.64 20.30 31.12
CA THR A 161 -27.12 19.88 32.40
C THR A 161 -28.20 19.75 33.45
N THR A 162 -29.41 20.26 33.16
CA THR A 162 -30.58 20.23 34.04
C THR A 162 -31.81 19.77 33.28
N LEU A 163 -32.86 19.39 34.01
CA LEU A 163 -34.12 19.00 33.43
C LEU A 163 -34.76 20.13 32.62
N ASP A 164 -34.72 21.35 33.18
CA ASP A 164 -35.34 22.52 32.55
C ASP A 164 -34.61 22.86 31.24
N SER A 165 -33.28 22.88 31.28
CA SER A 165 -32.48 23.12 30.06
C SER A 165 -32.63 22.02 29.01
N PHE A 166 -32.81 20.78 29.41
CA PHE A 166 -33.10 19.67 28.51
C PHE A 166 -34.47 19.84 27.82
N PHE A 167 -35.52 20.16 28.62
CA PHE A 167 -36.85 20.34 28.07
C PHE A 167 -36.96 21.56 27.16
N GLU A 168 -36.35 22.67 27.54
CA GLU A 168 -36.25 23.86 26.72
C GLU A 168 -35.56 23.59 25.38
N ALA A 169 -34.44 22.90 25.41
CA ALA A 169 -33.72 22.49 24.21
C ALA A 169 -34.60 21.54 23.34
N ALA A 170 -35.27 20.58 23.96
CA ALA A 170 -36.15 19.64 23.26
C ALA A 170 -37.32 20.37 22.58
N GLN A 171 -37.96 21.28 23.29
CA GLN A 171 -39.09 22.08 22.74
C GLN A 171 -38.61 23.04 21.63
N THR A 172 -37.48 23.71 21.83
CA THR A 172 -36.96 24.74 20.90
C THR A 172 -36.51 24.12 19.58
N HIS A 173 -35.83 22.96 19.65
CA HIS A 173 -35.18 22.38 18.49
C HIS A 173 -35.98 21.28 17.80
N PHE A 174 -36.92 20.65 18.52
CA PHE A 174 -37.70 19.53 17.98
C PHE A 174 -39.22 19.77 18.04
N GLY A 175 -39.71 20.59 18.99
CA GLY A 175 -41.14 20.86 19.15
C GLY A 175 -41.95 19.67 19.65
N ASN A 176 -41.70 18.48 19.16
CA ASN A 176 -42.36 17.23 19.53
C ASN A 176 -41.43 16.01 19.51
N GLU A 177 -41.90 14.89 20.11
CA GLU A 177 -41.14 13.65 20.21
C GLU A 177 -40.86 12.99 18.85
N GLN A 178 -41.75 13.19 17.86
CA GLN A 178 -41.62 12.57 16.53
C GLN A 178 -40.44 13.15 15.76
N GLU A 179 -40.23 14.47 15.84
CA GLU A 179 -39.10 15.15 15.22
C GLU A 179 -37.75 14.71 15.86
N LEU A 180 -37.73 14.60 17.20
CA LEU A 180 -36.55 14.07 17.88
C LEU A 180 -36.29 12.60 17.50
N SER A 181 -37.35 11.77 17.40
CA SER A 181 -37.24 10.38 16.97
C SER A 181 -36.66 10.27 15.56
N GLN A 182 -37.06 11.16 14.65
CA GLN A 182 -36.52 11.19 13.29
C GLN A 182 -35.03 11.54 13.29
N VAL A 183 -34.63 12.54 14.08
CA VAL A 183 -33.22 12.92 14.18
C VAL A 183 -32.38 11.80 14.81
N ILE A 184 -32.90 11.05 15.78
CA ILE A 184 -32.24 9.88 16.34
C ILE A 184 -32.13 8.75 15.30
N SER A 185 -33.13 8.56 14.45
CA SER A 185 -33.07 7.60 13.35
C SER A 185 -31.98 8.01 12.34
N ASP A 186 -31.99 9.28 11.93
CA ASP A 186 -30.94 9.83 11.04
C ASP A 186 -29.52 9.68 11.66
N PHE A 187 -29.40 9.91 12.99
CA PHE A 187 -28.15 9.69 13.70
C PHE A 187 -27.67 8.25 13.62
N ARG A 188 -28.56 7.26 13.81
CA ARG A 188 -28.20 5.84 13.72
C ARG A 188 -27.77 5.43 12.31
N GLU A 189 -28.41 5.98 11.29
CA GLU A 189 -27.98 5.75 9.90
C GLU A 189 -26.58 6.33 9.64
N LEU A 190 -26.31 7.52 10.14
CA LEU A 190 -24.98 8.14 10.03
C LEU A 190 -23.93 7.40 10.88
N GLU A 191 -24.31 6.84 12.02
CA GLU A 191 -23.44 6.01 12.87
C GLU A 191 -23.02 4.73 12.13
N ASN A 192 -23.96 4.05 11.48
CA ASN A 192 -23.70 2.90 10.63
C ASN A 192 -22.70 3.26 9.51
N LEU A 193 -22.90 4.40 8.84
CA LEU A 193 -21.97 4.88 7.82
C LEU A 193 -20.58 5.19 8.41
N SER A 194 -20.53 5.79 9.59
CA SER A 194 -19.25 6.07 10.27
C SER A 194 -18.50 4.79 10.64
N HIS A 195 -19.19 3.74 11.07
CA HIS A 195 -18.55 2.44 11.32
C HIS A 195 -18.02 1.78 10.03
N LEU A 196 -18.72 1.96 8.92
CA LEU A 196 -18.22 1.54 7.61
C LEU A 196 -16.99 2.34 7.15
N SER A 197 -16.80 3.56 7.66
CA SER A 197 -15.76 4.48 7.20
C SER A 197 -14.34 3.94 7.33
N THR A 198 -14.06 3.19 8.38
CA THR A 198 -12.74 2.59 8.63
C THR A 198 -12.40 1.58 7.53
N ASN A 199 -13.39 0.83 7.06
CA ASN A 199 -13.24 -0.17 6.02
C ASN A 199 -13.21 0.48 4.62
N LEU A 200 -14.05 1.49 4.36
CA LEU A 200 -14.15 2.15 3.06
C LEU A 200 -12.83 2.80 2.61
N GLY A 201 -12.08 3.39 3.52
CA GLY A 201 -10.74 3.94 3.23
C GLY A 201 -9.76 2.85 2.80
N ALA A 202 -9.76 1.72 3.52
CA ALA A 202 -8.93 0.55 3.21
C ALA A 202 -9.37 -0.09 1.87
N ASP A 203 -10.68 -0.24 1.65
CA ASP A 203 -11.24 -0.79 0.42
C ASP A 203 -10.89 0.05 -0.80
N ARG A 204 -10.97 1.37 -0.69
CA ARG A 204 -10.57 2.29 -1.76
C ARG A 204 -9.07 2.18 -2.07
N ALA A 205 -8.22 2.07 -1.03
CA ALA A 205 -6.79 1.86 -1.20
C ALA A 205 -6.51 0.50 -1.86
N TYR A 206 -7.20 -0.55 -1.45
CA TYR A 206 -7.13 -1.88 -2.05
C TYR A 206 -7.47 -1.84 -3.55
N LEU A 207 -8.59 -1.21 -3.95
CA LEU A 207 -8.97 -1.09 -5.35
C LEU A 207 -7.96 -0.30 -6.19
N ARG A 208 -7.39 0.76 -5.65
CA ARG A 208 -6.34 1.53 -6.35
C ARG A 208 -5.10 0.68 -6.59
N GLN A 209 -4.62 0.00 -5.59
CA GLN A 209 -3.47 -0.88 -5.70
C GLN A 209 -3.74 -2.06 -6.65
N MET A 210 -4.96 -2.61 -6.62
CA MET A 210 -5.44 -3.61 -7.56
C MET A 210 -5.39 -3.08 -9.00
N LYS A 211 -5.91 -1.87 -9.25
CA LYS A 211 -5.86 -1.21 -10.55
C LYS A 211 -4.43 -1.02 -11.04
N ASP A 212 -3.54 -0.55 -10.16
CA ASP A 212 -2.14 -0.29 -10.50
C ASP A 212 -1.36 -1.56 -10.84
N SER A 213 -1.79 -2.72 -10.33
CA SER A 213 -1.16 -4.02 -10.59
C SER A 213 -1.61 -4.71 -11.87
N LEU A 214 -2.74 -4.29 -12.44
CA LEU A 214 -3.32 -4.90 -13.62
C LEU A 214 -2.61 -4.47 -14.91
N PRO A 215 -2.51 -5.36 -15.93
CA PRO A 215 -2.06 -4.99 -17.25
C PRO A 215 -3.12 -4.13 -17.97
N LEU A 216 -2.68 -3.33 -18.94
CA LEU A 216 -3.53 -2.38 -19.67
C LEU A 216 -4.64 -3.04 -20.51
N ASP A 217 -4.51 -4.31 -20.83
CA ASP A 217 -5.46 -5.10 -21.62
C ASP A 217 -6.54 -5.80 -20.76
N ALA A 218 -6.54 -5.57 -19.44
CA ALA A 218 -7.58 -6.08 -18.54
C ALA A 218 -8.85 -5.18 -18.51
N ASP A 219 -9.35 -4.76 -19.69
CA ASP A 219 -10.37 -3.71 -19.86
C ASP A 219 -11.63 -3.92 -19.03
N SER A 220 -12.16 -5.14 -18.94
CA SER A 220 -13.41 -5.40 -18.21
C SER A 220 -13.23 -5.24 -16.69
N LEU A 221 -12.13 -5.72 -16.14
CA LEU A 221 -11.84 -5.60 -14.71
C LEU A 221 -11.47 -4.18 -14.34
N LEU A 222 -10.67 -3.50 -15.18
CA LEU A 222 -10.35 -2.09 -15.00
C LEU A 222 -11.60 -1.21 -15.01
N GLY A 223 -12.53 -1.44 -15.96
CA GLY A 223 -13.81 -0.72 -16.04
C GLY A 223 -14.68 -0.93 -14.80
N ASN A 224 -14.74 -2.15 -14.27
CA ASN A 224 -15.48 -2.46 -13.05
C ASN A 224 -14.86 -1.80 -11.82
N ILE A 225 -13.52 -1.77 -11.73
CA ILE A 225 -12.80 -1.07 -10.67
C ILE A 225 -13.06 0.44 -10.74
N ASP A 226 -13.01 1.04 -11.94
CA ASP A 226 -13.25 2.46 -12.11
C ASP A 226 -14.70 2.83 -11.74
N THR A 227 -15.66 1.99 -12.09
CA THR A 227 -17.05 2.15 -11.66
C THR A 227 -17.18 2.10 -10.14
N ALA A 228 -16.57 1.09 -9.52
CA ALA A 228 -16.57 0.98 -8.05
C ALA A 228 -15.88 2.18 -7.39
N LEU A 229 -14.73 2.64 -7.92
CA LEU A 229 -14.04 3.83 -7.41
C LEU A 229 -14.87 5.12 -7.54
N ALA A 230 -15.69 5.25 -8.59
CA ALA A 230 -16.61 6.36 -8.76
C ALA A 230 -17.77 6.30 -7.75
N ASP A 231 -18.15 5.11 -7.28
CA ASP A 231 -19.19 4.90 -6.28
C ASP A 231 -18.72 5.24 -4.85
N PHE A 232 -17.42 5.42 -4.61
CA PHE A 232 -16.88 6.02 -3.39
C PHE A 232 -17.15 7.54 -3.35
N ASN A 233 -18.39 7.92 -3.62
CA ASN A 233 -18.86 9.30 -3.55
C ASN A 233 -19.61 9.52 -2.24
N LEU A 234 -19.17 10.49 -1.45
CA LEU A 234 -19.75 10.79 -0.13
C LEU A 234 -21.24 11.11 -0.21
N GLU A 235 -21.67 11.92 -1.19
CA GLU A 235 -23.09 12.28 -1.36
C GLU A 235 -23.96 11.06 -1.65
N LYS A 236 -23.45 10.15 -2.50
CA LYS A 236 -24.14 8.89 -2.83
C LYS A 236 -24.24 7.98 -1.60
N LEU A 237 -23.19 7.88 -0.80
CA LEU A 237 -23.16 7.08 0.42
C LEU A 237 -24.07 7.64 1.52
N LEU A 238 -24.22 8.97 1.57
CA LEU A 238 -25.14 9.66 2.50
C LEU A 238 -26.60 9.60 2.05
N SER A 239 -26.87 9.29 0.78
CA SER A 239 -28.23 9.35 0.23
C SER A 239 -29.12 8.18 0.65
N SER A 240 -28.56 6.99 0.82
CA SER A 240 -29.32 5.80 1.23
C SER A 240 -28.42 4.66 1.73
N SER A 241 -28.93 3.87 2.67
CA SER A 241 -28.30 2.62 3.13
C SER A 241 -28.17 1.59 2.00
N SER A 242 -29.13 1.54 1.08
CA SER A 242 -29.09 0.64 -0.08
C SER A 242 -27.89 0.91 -1.00
N SER A 243 -27.45 2.17 -1.12
CA SER A 243 -26.22 2.52 -1.87
C SER A 243 -24.96 1.99 -1.19
N GLN A 244 -24.93 1.97 0.13
CA GLN A 244 -23.83 1.42 0.92
C GLN A 244 -23.74 -0.11 0.76
N ASP A 245 -24.88 -0.80 0.84
CA ASP A 245 -24.95 -2.25 0.67
C ASP A 245 -24.60 -2.68 -0.77
N ALA A 246 -25.04 -1.92 -1.76
CA ALA A 246 -24.71 -2.15 -3.16
C ALA A 246 -23.18 -2.01 -3.40
N LEU A 247 -22.56 -0.94 -2.88
CA LEU A 247 -21.12 -0.75 -2.98
C LEU A 247 -20.36 -1.88 -2.30
N ARG A 248 -20.79 -2.29 -1.10
CA ARG A 248 -20.15 -3.39 -0.35
C ARG A 248 -20.23 -4.70 -1.13
N SER A 249 -21.40 -5.06 -1.66
CA SER A 249 -21.57 -6.26 -2.47
C SER A 249 -20.70 -6.25 -3.72
N GLN A 250 -20.61 -5.08 -4.40
CA GLN A 250 -19.74 -4.91 -5.56
C GLN A 250 -18.25 -5.06 -5.20
N LEU A 251 -17.83 -4.52 -4.06
CA LEU A 251 -16.45 -4.65 -3.56
C LEU A 251 -16.09 -6.10 -3.26
N ASP A 252 -16.95 -6.82 -2.56
CA ASP A 252 -16.75 -8.23 -2.22
C ASP A 252 -16.61 -9.08 -3.49
N GLN A 253 -17.45 -8.83 -4.49
CA GLN A 253 -17.39 -9.51 -5.79
C GLN A 253 -16.07 -9.18 -6.52
N LEU A 254 -15.70 -7.91 -6.62
CA LEU A 254 -14.45 -7.48 -7.26
C LEU A 254 -13.21 -8.07 -6.60
N LYS A 255 -13.16 -8.07 -5.26
CA LYS A 255 -12.07 -8.68 -4.50
C LYS A 255 -11.98 -10.18 -4.76
N SER A 256 -13.13 -10.87 -4.79
CA SER A 256 -13.19 -12.30 -5.05
C SER A 256 -12.71 -12.64 -6.46
N ASP A 257 -13.19 -11.93 -7.47
CA ASP A 257 -12.82 -12.14 -8.88
C ASP A 257 -11.32 -11.88 -9.10
N TYR A 258 -10.83 -10.76 -8.55
CA TYR A 258 -9.41 -10.43 -8.60
C TYR A 258 -8.54 -11.46 -7.89
N ALA A 259 -8.91 -11.85 -6.68
CA ALA A 259 -8.16 -12.85 -5.91
C ALA A 259 -8.04 -14.18 -6.65
N ASN A 260 -9.12 -14.61 -7.32
CA ASN A 260 -9.11 -15.82 -8.14
C ASN A 260 -8.15 -15.70 -9.35
N GLN A 261 -8.22 -14.57 -10.08
CA GLN A 261 -7.30 -14.31 -11.20
C GLN A 261 -5.85 -14.19 -10.72
N TYR A 262 -5.61 -13.48 -9.64
CA TYR A 262 -4.28 -13.32 -9.06
C TYR A 262 -3.66 -14.65 -8.64
N ARG A 263 -4.43 -15.51 -7.98
CA ARG A 263 -3.96 -16.86 -7.55
C ARG A 263 -3.55 -17.73 -8.73
N ILE A 264 -4.37 -17.75 -9.79
CA ILE A 264 -4.05 -18.48 -11.01
C ILE A 264 -2.75 -17.92 -11.62
N TYR A 265 -2.67 -16.61 -11.80
CA TYR A 265 -1.47 -15.97 -12.35
C TYR A 265 -0.22 -16.20 -11.49
N HIS A 266 -0.31 -16.04 -10.18
CA HIS A 266 0.78 -16.27 -9.24
C HIS A 266 1.31 -17.70 -9.34
N ARG A 267 0.42 -18.70 -9.34
CA ARG A 267 0.78 -20.11 -9.48
C ARG A 267 1.48 -20.37 -10.82
N ASP A 268 0.88 -19.92 -11.92
CA ASP A 268 1.38 -20.18 -13.27
C ASP A 268 2.72 -19.47 -13.51
N TYR A 269 2.88 -18.26 -12.99
CA TYR A 269 4.14 -17.51 -13.02
C TYR A 269 5.27 -18.25 -12.30
N TYR A 270 5.03 -18.73 -11.09
CA TYR A 270 6.07 -19.42 -10.32
C TYR A 270 6.31 -20.86 -10.81
N GLN A 271 5.32 -21.50 -11.38
CA GLN A 271 5.52 -22.77 -12.07
C GLN A 271 6.42 -22.58 -13.31
N ALA A 272 6.22 -21.51 -14.08
CA ALA A 272 7.11 -21.16 -15.19
C ALA A 272 8.54 -20.87 -14.68
N ILE A 273 8.70 -20.15 -13.58
CA ILE A 273 10.02 -19.92 -12.97
C ILE A 273 10.71 -21.21 -12.59
N GLN A 274 10.03 -22.19 -11.98
CA GLN A 274 10.60 -23.48 -11.64
C GLN A 274 11.07 -24.25 -12.88
N THR A 275 10.27 -24.21 -13.95
CA THR A 275 10.66 -24.81 -15.23
C THR A 275 11.91 -24.14 -15.78
N LEU A 276 11.99 -22.81 -15.79
CA LEU A 276 13.14 -22.07 -16.25
C LEU A 276 14.41 -22.33 -15.41
N GLN A 277 14.26 -22.46 -14.10
CA GLN A 277 15.38 -22.87 -13.24
C GLN A 277 15.91 -24.26 -13.63
N THR A 278 15.01 -25.19 -13.86
CA THR A 278 15.37 -26.55 -14.30
C THR A 278 16.07 -26.52 -15.65
N ASP A 279 15.52 -25.78 -16.62
CA ASP A 279 16.11 -25.62 -17.95
C ASP A 279 17.53 -25.01 -17.87
N LEU A 280 17.71 -23.95 -17.09
CA LEU A 280 19.02 -23.35 -16.86
C LEU A 280 19.99 -24.30 -16.16
N THR A 281 19.49 -25.14 -15.24
CA THR A 281 20.31 -26.13 -14.54
C THR A 281 20.81 -27.21 -15.52
N ASN A 282 19.94 -27.66 -16.42
CA ASN A 282 20.26 -28.65 -17.44
C ASN A 282 21.31 -28.19 -18.47
N THR A 283 21.56 -26.85 -18.57
CA THR A 283 22.59 -26.32 -19.46
C THR A 283 24.01 -26.36 -18.87
N GLU A 284 24.18 -26.79 -17.63
CA GLU A 284 25.48 -26.79 -16.92
C GLU A 284 26.55 -27.57 -17.68
N GLU A 285 26.22 -28.76 -18.18
CA GLU A 285 27.19 -29.59 -18.92
C GLU A 285 27.62 -28.95 -20.25
N LYS A 286 26.71 -28.21 -20.88
CA LYS A 286 27.02 -27.46 -22.10
C LYS A 286 27.95 -26.27 -21.83
N LEU A 287 27.75 -25.58 -20.71
CA LEU A 287 28.69 -24.53 -20.26
C LEU A 287 30.05 -25.09 -19.91
N LYS A 288 30.12 -26.19 -19.16
CA LYS A 288 31.37 -26.85 -18.83
C LYS A 288 32.13 -27.28 -20.11
N PHE A 289 31.41 -27.77 -21.11
CA PHE A 289 31.99 -28.08 -22.40
C PHE A 289 32.66 -26.86 -23.05
N LEU A 290 31.97 -25.74 -23.10
CA LEU A 290 32.56 -24.48 -23.63
C LEU A 290 33.75 -24.00 -22.79
N GLU A 291 33.68 -24.06 -21.47
CA GLU A 291 34.78 -23.69 -20.56
C GLU A 291 36.01 -24.58 -20.75
N ARG A 292 35.80 -25.89 -20.91
CA ARG A 292 36.88 -26.83 -21.22
C ARG A 292 37.53 -26.52 -22.55
N LEU A 293 36.74 -26.18 -23.59
CA LEU A 293 37.28 -25.74 -24.86
C LEU A 293 38.04 -24.43 -24.74
N ASN A 294 37.61 -23.49 -23.92
CA ASN A 294 38.34 -22.24 -23.67
C ASN A 294 39.68 -22.44 -22.98
N ASN A 295 39.90 -23.57 -22.31
CA ASN A 295 41.24 -23.91 -21.76
C ASN A 295 42.23 -24.29 -22.87
N ILE A 296 41.77 -24.51 -24.12
CA ILE A 296 42.65 -24.74 -25.27
C ILE A 296 42.90 -23.39 -25.92
N ASN A 297 43.95 -22.67 -25.44
CA ASN A 297 44.25 -21.30 -25.84
C ASN A 297 44.47 -21.16 -27.35
N GLU A 298 45.03 -22.18 -27.98
CA GLU A 298 45.39 -22.22 -29.39
C GLU A 298 44.16 -22.21 -30.32
N LEU A 299 42.98 -22.52 -29.79
CA LEU A 299 41.73 -22.43 -30.57
C LEU A 299 41.20 -20.99 -30.69
N GLY A 300 41.71 -20.04 -29.89
CA GLY A 300 41.29 -18.65 -29.95
C GLY A 300 39.78 -18.43 -29.74
N LEU A 301 39.17 -19.21 -28.86
CA LEU A 301 37.72 -19.23 -28.70
C LEU A 301 37.25 -18.10 -27.79
N PRO A 302 36.07 -17.52 -28.05
CA PRO A 302 35.46 -16.53 -27.17
C PRO A 302 35.23 -17.10 -25.76
N LEU A 303 35.50 -16.30 -24.71
CA LEU A 303 35.38 -16.74 -23.34
C LEU A 303 33.96 -17.09 -22.94
N ALA A 304 33.73 -18.30 -22.47
CA ALA A 304 32.44 -18.75 -21.92
C ALA A 304 32.07 -18.10 -20.59
N THR A 305 33.01 -17.38 -19.95
CA THR A 305 32.84 -16.72 -18.63
C THR A 305 31.63 -15.77 -18.62
N ASN A 306 31.42 -15.02 -19.69
CA ASN A 306 30.28 -14.10 -19.81
C ASN A 306 28.93 -14.85 -19.83
N LEU A 307 28.86 -16.05 -20.42
CA LEU A 307 27.65 -16.88 -20.46
C LEU A 307 27.35 -17.43 -19.07
N ARG A 308 28.38 -17.85 -18.33
CA ARG A 308 28.22 -18.30 -16.93
C ARG A 308 27.73 -17.18 -16.02
N GLN A 309 28.34 -16.02 -16.07
CA GLN A 309 27.91 -14.86 -15.26
C GLN A 309 26.47 -14.43 -15.57
N LYS A 310 26.09 -14.42 -16.86
CA LYS A 310 24.70 -14.14 -17.27
C LYS A 310 23.73 -15.20 -16.72
N ARG A 311 24.10 -16.50 -16.79
CA ARG A 311 23.28 -17.60 -16.23
C ARG A 311 23.08 -17.45 -14.73
N GLU A 312 24.15 -17.20 -13.97
CA GLU A 312 24.09 -17.00 -12.53
C GLU A 312 23.21 -15.79 -12.17
N SER A 313 23.33 -14.70 -12.93
CA SER A 313 22.46 -13.54 -12.78
C SER A 313 20.99 -13.86 -13.06
N LEU A 314 20.69 -14.68 -14.07
CA LEU A 314 19.34 -15.13 -14.37
C LEU A 314 18.79 -16.02 -13.25
N LEU A 315 19.56 -17.01 -12.78
CA LEU A 315 19.19 -17.88 -11.67
C LEU A 315 18.92 -17.10 -10.38
N GLY A 316 19.73 -16.06 -10.12
CA GLY A 316 19.54 -15.19 -8.96
C GLY A 316 18.24 -14.34 -9.03
N LYS A 317 17.70 -14.11 -10.22
CA LYS A 317 16.43 -13.40 -10.44
C LYS A 317 15.20 -14.33 -10.45
N LEU A 318 15.40 -15.60 -10.73
CA LEU A 318 14.34 -16.60 -10.78
C LEU A 318 14.11 -17.20 -9.39
N ILE A 319 13.55 -16.39 -8.47
CA ILE A 319 13.26 -16.81 -7.10
C ILE A 319 11.81 -17.24 -7.02
N VAL A 320 11.54 -18.43 -6.50
CA VAL A 320 10.19 -18.95 -6.28
C VAL A 320 9.60 -18.39 -5.01
N CYS A 321 8.35 -17.96 -5.05
CA CYS A 321 7.62 -17.55 -3.85
C CYS A 321 7.24 -18.77 -3.01
N PRO A 322 7.60 -18.82 -1.71
CA PRO A 322 7.34 -19.97 -0.87
C PRO A 322 5.91 -20.03 -0.31
N ILE A 323 5.08 -19.01 -0.56
CA ILE A 323 3.73 -18.92 0.01
C ILE A 323 2.84 -20.05 -0.50
N THR A 324 2.07 -20.65 0.39
CA THR A 324 1.05 -21.63 0.01
C THR A 324 -0.19 -20.96 -0.59
N ASP A 325 -0.98 -21.70 -1.36
CA ASP A 325 -2.21 -21.15 -1.97
C ASP A 325 -3.24 -20.71 -0.93
N GLN A 326 -3.31 -21.39 0.22
CA GLN A 326 -4.20 -21.04 1.32
C GLN A 326 -3.75 -19.75 2.02
N GLU A 327 -2.46 -19.58 2.28
CA GLU A 327 -1.90 -18.35 2.84
C GLU A 327 -2.08 -17.19 1.88
N LEU A 328 -1.86 -17.41 0.58
CA LEU A 328 -2.08 -16.39 -0.45
C LEU A 328 -3.53 -15.94 -0.48
N GLN A 329 -4.49 -16.87 -0.41
CA GLN A 329 -5.92 -16.54 -0.37
C GLN A 329 -6.28 -15.69 0.86
N SER A 330 -5.76 -16.05 2.04
CA SER A 330 -5.95 -15.25 3.25
C SER A 330 -5.34 -13.85 3.12
N ASN A 331 -4.18 -13.76 2.52
CA ASN A 331 -3.47 -12.51 2.28
C ASN A 331 -4.26 -11.57 1.34
N LEU A 332 -4.79 -12.12 0.23
CA LEU A 332 -5.55 -11.35 -0.77
C LEU A 332 -6.88 -10.77 -0.25
N SER A 333 -7.35 -11.20 0.91
CA SER A 333 -8.50 -10.57 1.56
C SER A 333 -8.19 -9.16 2.09
N HIS A 334 -6.92 -8.85 2.35
CA HIS A 334 -6.47 -7.60 2.96
C HIS A 334 -5.49 -6.78 2.09
N ASP A 335 -4.68 -7.45 1.29
CA ASP A 335 -3.70 -6.82 0.37
C ASP A 335 -3.88 -7.42 -1.03
N PRO A 336 -4.04 -6.63 -2.10
CA PRO A 336 -4.23 -7.15 -3.45
C PRO A 336 -2.97 -7.79 -4.04
N LEU A 337 -1.83 -7.66 -3.40
CA LEU A 337 -0.58 -8.28 -3.81
C LEU A 337 -0.11 -9.30 -2.77
N CYS A 338 0.57 -10.34 -3.23
CA CYS A 338 1.24 -11.28 -2.33
C CYS A 338 2.21 -10.52 -1.41
N THR A 339 2.06 -10.65 -0.08
CA THR A 339 2.91 -9.96 0.90
C THR A 339 4.36 -10.41 0.85
N ASN A 340 4.61 -11.62 0.35
CA ASN A 340 5.96 -12.18 0.29
C ASN A 340 6.74 -11.73 -0.95
N CYS A 341 6.14 -11.77 -2.14
CA CYS A 341 6.84 -11.51 -3.40
C CYS A 341 6.41 -10.22 -4.10
N ARG A 342 5.27 -9.62 -3.72
CA ARG A 342 4.70 -8.41 -4.32
C ARG A 342 4.55 -8.51 -5.85
N LEU A 343 4.31 -9.72 -6.38
CA LEU A 343 4.15 -9.95 -7.81
C LEU A 343 2.98 -9.12 -8.36
N GLU A 344 3.23 -8.32 -9.38
CA GLU A 344 2.19 -7.57 -10.09
C GLU A 344 1.74 -8.35 -11.33
N LEU A 345 0.44 -8.27 -11.67
CA LEU A 345 -0.11 -8.97 -12.86
C LEU A 345 0.49 -8.47 -14.18
N LYS A 346 1.07 -7.27 -14.21
CA LYS A 346 1.80 -6.70 -15.36
C LYS A 346 3.28 -7.05 -15.38
N GLN A 347 3.77 -7.91 -14.49
CA GLN A 347 5.19 -8.27 -14.42
C GLN A 347 5.64 -8.92 -15.73
N PRO A 348 6.77 -8.47 -16.34
CA PRO A 348 7.28 -9.07 -17.56
C PRO A 348 7.59 -10.56 -17.40
N ASP A 349 7.25 -11.34 -18.41
CA ASP A 349 7.55 -12.79 -18.43
C ASP A 349 9.08 -13.01 -18.47
N PRO A 350 9.68 -13.69 -17.49
CA PRO A 350 11.11 -13.94 -17.45
C PRO A 350 11.61 -14.88 -18.54
N ARG A 351 10.71 -15.62 -19.22
CA ARG A 351 11.05 -16.54 -20.31
C ARG A 351 11.83 -15.87 -21.42
N ALA A 352 11.49 -14.66 -21.79
CA ALA A 352 12.16 -13.94 -22.88
C ALA A 352 13.68 -13.83 -22.65
N SER A 353 14.11 -13.46 -21.45
CA SER A 353 15.53 -13.32 -21.09
C SER A 353 16.26 -14.66 -21.11
N VAL A 354 15.61 -15.72 -20.61
CA VAL A 354 16.18 -17.08 -20.61
C VAL A 354 16.31 -17.62 -22.02
N THR A 355 15.30 -17.42 -22.87
CA THR A 355 15.33 -17.84 -24.29
C THR A 355 16.45 -17.16 -25.05
N VAL A 356 16.65 -15.86 -24.84
CA VAL A 356 17.77 -15.12 -25.46
C VAL A 356 19.11 -15.73 -25.01
N TRP A 357 19.26 -15.97 -23.74
CA TRP A 357 20.50 -16.56 -23.19
C TRP A 357 20.73 -18.00 -23.73
N GLN A 358 19.70 -18.84 -23.81
CA GLN A 358 19.80 -20.18 -24.39
C GLN A 358 20.23 -20.14 -25.85
N ARG A 359 19.67 -19.23 -26.66
CA ARG A 359 20.08 -19.01 -28.03
C ARG A 359 21.56 -18.58 -28.12
N ASP A 360 22.02 -17.67 -27.23
CA ASP A 360 23.40 -17.24 -27.22
C ASP A 360 24.34 -18.42 -26.86
N LEU A 361 23.92 -19.29 -25.93
CA LEU A 361 24.67 -20.52 -25.59
C LEU A 361 24.72 -21.49 -26.74
N ASP A 362 23.61 -21.70 -27.45
CA ASP A 362 23.54 -22.59 -28.59
C ASP A 362 24.39 -22.07 -29.74
N ALA A 363 24.37 -20.78 -30.02
CA ALA A 363 25.18 -20.13 -31.03
C ALA A 363 26.69 -20.27 -30.71
N ALA A 364 27.08 -19.98 -29.48
CA ALA A 364 28.47 -20.16 -29.04
C ALA A 364 28.91 -21.63 -29.16
N THR A 365 28.06 -22.57 -28.79
CA THR A 365 28.34 -23.99 -28.91
C THR A 365 28.54 -24.40 -30.36
N ALA A 366 27.64 -23.97 -31.24
CA ALA A 366 27.72 -24.27 -32.68
C ALA A 366 28.99 -23.65 -33.30
N GLU A 367 29.34 -22.43 -32.95
CA GLU A 367 30.53 -21.75 -33.40
C GLU A 367 31.81 -22.52 -32.97
N GLN A 368 31.91 -22.90 -31.71
CA GLN A 368 33.07 -23.63 -31.20
C GLN A 368 33.20 -25.02 -31.83
N VAL A 369 32.09 -25.75 -31.97
CA VAL A 369 32.07 -27.01 -32.68
C VAL A 369 32.45 -26.82 -34.14
N GLY A 370 32.00 -25.76 -34.80
CA GLY A 370 32.40 -25.38 -36.15
C GLY A 370 33.91 -25.16 -36.29
N ARG A 371 34.53 -24.46 -35.33
CA ARG A 371 35.99 -24.24 -35.30
C ARG A 371 36.74 -25.56 -35.12
N LEU A 372 36.30 -26.45 -34.26
CA LEU A 372 36.87 -27.79 -34.09
C LEU A 372 36.81 -28.61 -35.40
N LYS A 373 35.79 -28.41 -36.23
CA LYS A 373 35.65 -29.06 -37.54
C LYS A 373 36.47 -28.43 -38.64
N SER A 374 37.13 -27.29 -38.39
CA SER A 374 37.96 -26.64 -39.40
C SER A 374 39.09 -27.58 -39.83
N GLU A 375 39.44 -27.54 -41.12
CA GLU A 375 40.44 -28.45 -41.70
C GLU A 375 41.79 -28.42 -40.98
N PRO A 376 42.34 -27.25 -40.55
CA PRO A 376 43.63 -27.22 -39.87
C PRO A 376 43.57 -27.93 -38.50
N VAL A 377 42.48 -27.67 -37.72
CA VAL A 377 42.27 -28.27 -36.39
C VAL A 377 42.05 -29.78 -36.53
N LYS A 378 41.22 -30.19 -37.46
CA LYS A 378 40.92 -31.60 -37.69
C LYS A 378 42.13 -32.39 -38.14
N ARG A 379 42.97 -31.85 -39.03
CA ARG A 379 44.23 -32.49 -39.45
C ARG A 379 45.14 -32.72 -38.25
N LEU A 380 45.27 -31.74 -37.39
CA LEU A 380 46.08 -31.85 -36.21
C LEU A 380 45.54 -32.91 -35.21
N LEU A 381 44.24 -32.91 -34.92
CA LEU A 381 43.61 -33.92 -34.10
C LEU A 381 43.83 -35.34 -34.64
N ASN A 382 43.82 -35.53 -35.95
CA ASN A 382 44.07 -36.80 -36.64
C ASN A 382 45.52 -37.29 -36.56
N THR A 383 46.48 -36.45 -36.18
CA THR A 383 47.88 -36.88 -35.93
C THR A 383 48.07 -37.61 -34.59
N SER A 384 47.07 -37.57 -33.75
CA SER A 384 47.14 -38.22 -32.43
C SER A 384 46.96 -39.72 -32.47
N ASP A 385 47.82 -40.41 -31.77
CA ASP A 385 47.71 -41.87 -31.56
C ASP A 385 46.83 -42.23 -30.37
N ILE A 386 46.38 -41.24 -29.59
CA ILE A 386 45.59 -41.43 -28.38
C ILE A 386 44.15 -41.84 -28.76
N ASP A 387 43.66 -42.98 -28.28
CA ASP A 387 42.33 -43.48 -28.61
C ASP A 387 41.20 -42.57 -28.24
N LEU A 388 41.35 -41.81 -27.15
CA LEU A 388 40.38 -40.83 -26.67
C LEU A 388 40.21 -39.67 -27.68
N VAL A 389 41.32 -39.22 -28.24
CA VAL A 389 41.33 -38.16 -29.31
C VAL A 389 40.69 -38.71 -30.58
N LYS A 390 41.00 -39.96 -30.97
CA LYS A 390 40.42 -40.62 -32.15
C LYS A 390 38.90 -40.75 -31.99
N GLN A 391 38.41 -41.17 -30.82
CA GLN A 391 36.97 -41.25 -30.53
C GLN A 391 36.30 -39.87 -30.59
N PHE A 392 36.95 -38.84 -30.04
CA PHE A 392 36.44 -37.44 -30.11
C PHE A 392 36.31 -36.99 -31.58
N VAL A 393 37.29 -37.22 -32.43
CA VAL A 393 37.21 -36.88 -33.84
C VAL A 393 36.10 -37.64 -34.55
N GLN A 394 35.95 -38.92 -34.27
CA GLN A 394 34.85 -39.71 -34.87
C GLN A 394 33.48 -39.13 -34.49
N VAL A 395 33.28 -38.75 -33.23
CA VAL A 395 32.01 -38.13 -32.78
C VAL A 395 31.86 -36.72 -33.34
N LEU A 396 32.96 -35.95 -33.47
CA LEU A 396 32.96 -34.64 -34.12
C LEU A 396 32.47 -34.74 -35.57
N ASP A 397 32.85 -35.77 -36.30
CA ASP A 397 32.38 -36.02 -37.66
C ASP A 397 30.90 -36.38 -37.77
N THR A 398 30.35 -37.05 -36.76
CA THR A 398 28.91 -37.35 -36.70
C THR A 398 28.03 -36.12 -36.48
N GLY A 399 28.60 -35.01 -36.02
CA GLY A 399 27.88 -33.78 -35.72
C GLY A 399 27.00 -33.84 -34.47
N LYS A 400 27.08 -34.92 -33.67
CA LYS A 400 26.28 -35.09 -32.44
C LYS A 400 26.92 -34.30 -31.29
N THR A 401 26.50 -33.05 -31.11
CA THR A 401 27.02 -32.13 -30.05
C THR A 401 26.90 -32.70 -28.64
N GLU A 402 25.80 -33.39 -28.30
CA GLU A 402 25.59 -34.00 -27.00
C GLU A 402 26.64 -35.06 -26.70
N ALA A 403 27.02 -35.88 -27.67
CA ALA A 403 28.06 -36.88 -27.51
C ALA A 403 29.44 -36.23 -27.32
N LEU A 404 29.71 -35.10 -27.98
CA LEU A 404 30.94 -34.33 -27.80
C LEU A 404 31.04 -33.76 -26.39
N ILE A 405 29.92 -33.23 -25.85
CA ILE A 405 29.85 -32.69 -24.48
C ILE A 405 30.26 -33.74 -23.45
N VAL A 406 29.79 -34.97 -23.61
CA VAL A 406 30.10 -36.07 -22.71
C VAL A 406 31.55 -36.56 -22.83
N LEU A 407 32.09 -36.59 -24.06
CA LEU A 407 33.46 -37.05 -24.32
C LEU A 407 34.56 -36.05 -23.92
N LEU A 408 34.28 -34.73 -23.96
CA LEU A 408 35.28 -33.71 -23.64
C LEU A 408 35.54 -33.64 -22.12
N THR A 409 36.40 -34.56 -21.66
CA THR A 409 36.89 -34.57 -20.27
C THR A 409 38.10 -33.68 -20.14
N ASP A 410 38.48 -33.32 -18.91
CA ASP A 410 39.69 -32.54 -18.61
C ASP A 410 40.96 -33.25 -19.08
N ALA A 411 41.01 -34.60 -19.04
CA ALA A 411 42.10 -35.40 -19.58
C ALA A 411 42.20 -35.27 -21.10
N LEU A 412 41.06 -35.26 -21.80
CA LEU A 412 41.07 -35.08 -23.25
C LEU A 412 41.51 -33.68 -23.63
N VAL A 413 41.10 -32.65 -22.88
CA VAL A 413 41.52 -31.25 -23.07
C VAL A 413 43.05 -31.16 -22.94
N GLN A 414 43.63 -31.76 -21.89
CA GLN A 414 45.10 -31.79 -21.76
C GLN A 414 45.81 -32.43 -22.92
N HIS A 415 45.28 -33.55 -23.46
CA HIS A 415 45.87 -34.18 -24.61
C HIS A 415 45.76 -33.32 -25.87
N ILE A 416 44.62 -32.67 -26.07
CA ILE A 416 44.43 -31.74 -27.18
C ILE A 416 45.37 -30.54 -27.06
N GLN A 417 45.50 -29.94 -25.87
CA GLN A 417 46.45 -28.86 -25.61
C GLN A 417 47.90 -29.24 -25.93
N ALA A 418 48.33 -30.45 -25.52
CA ALA A 418 49.66 -30.94 -25.82
C ALA A 418 49.91 -31.04 -27.35
N LEU A 419 48.92 -31.57 -28.09
CA LEU A 419 49.00 -31.63 -29.54
C LEU A 419 49.15 -30.26 -30.21
N PHE A 420 48.41 -29.26 -29.70
CA PHE A 420 48.50 -27.89 -30.22
C PHE A 420 49.80 -27.19 -29.83
N SER A 421 50.28 -27.40 -28.63
CA SER A 421 51.55 -26.85 -28.13
C SER A 421 52.79 -27.42 -28.88
N ASP A 422 52.75 -28.75 -29.18
CA ASP A 422 53.81 -29.40 -29.95
C ASP A 422 53.85 -28.93 -31.39
N ALA A 423 52.71 -28.51 -31.94
CA ALA A 423 52.65 -27.98 -33.32
C ALA A 423 53.15 -26.52 -33.47
N ASN A 424 53.52 -25.88 -32.35
CA ASN A 424 53.98 -24.47 -32.32
C ASN A 424 53.15 -23.51 -33.17
N ILE A 425 51.91 -23.34 -32.82
CA ILE A 425 51.11 -22.26 -33.37
C ILE A 425 51.53 -20.98 -32.66
N VAL A 426 52.31 -20.15 -33.32
CA VAL A 426 52.73 -18.85 -32.81
C VAL A 426 51.70 -17.82 -33.28
N SER A 427 50.98 -17.22 -32.34
CA SER A 427 50.10 -16.07 -32.59
C SER A 427 50.99 -14.82 -32.73
N ALA A 428 51.34 -14.47 -33.96
CA ALA A 428 52.20 -13.33 -34.22
C ALA A 428 51.67 -12.34 -35.27
N ALA A 429 50.42 -12.49 -35.68
CA ALA A 429 49.91 -11.68 -36.76
C ALA A 429 49.49 -10.26 -36.38
N SER A 430 49.26 -9.96 -35.11
CA SER A 430 48.86 -8.61 -34.68
C SER A 430 49.88 -7.54 -35.10
N ASP A 431 51.18 -7.85 -35.05
CA ASP A 431 52.25 -6.91 -35.38
C ASP A 431 52.31 -6.71 -36.92
N VAL A 432 52.17 -7.79 -37.68
CA VAL A 432 52.16 -7.74 -39.14
C VAL A 432 50.90 -7.02 -39.65
N LEU A 433 49.76 -7.28 -39.09
CA LEU A 433 48.51 -6.61 -39.43
C LEU A 433 48.51 -5.12 -39.03
N LEU A 434 49.15 -4.74 -37.94
CA LEU A 434 49.37 -3.36 -37.56
C LEU A 434 50.26 -2.63 -38.56
N GLN A 435 51.40 -3.22 -38.96
CA GLN A 435 52.29 -2.65 -39.95
C GLN A 435 51.65 -2.51 -41.32
N ILE A 436 50.81 -3.48 -41.72
CA ILE A 436 50.05 -3.42 -42.94
C ILE A 436 48.99 -2.29 -42.87
N ARG A 437 48.34 -2.15 -41.77
CA ARG A 437 47.33 -1.10 -41.55
C ARG A 437 47.94 0.30 -41.46
N GLU A 438 49.09 0.45 -40.91
CA GLU A 438 49.82 1.71 -40.84
C GLU A 438 50.38 2.12 -42.21
N SER A 439 50.84 1.14 -43.02
CA SER A 439 51.39 1.40 -44.34
C SER A 439 50.31 1.59 -45.40
N TYR A 440 49.17 0.97 -45.27
CA TYR A 440 48.08 0.96 -46.25
C TYR A 440 46.73 1.16 -45.60
N SER A 441 46.41 2.42 -45.25
CA SER A 441 45.07 2.77 -44.68
C SER A 441 43.92 2.68 -45.69
N THR A 442 44.20 2.86 -46.97
CA THR A 442 43.35 2.66 -48.15
C THR A 442 44.17 2.20 -49.31
N ILE A 443 43.60 1.32 -50.18
CA ILE A 443 44.29 0.75 -51.36
C ILE A 443 43.54 1.07 -52.61
N GLU A 444 44.21 1.69 -53.61
CA GLU A 444 43.67 1.81 -54.92
C GLU A 444 44.01 0.57 -55.79
N ARG A 445 43.16 0.28 -56.79
CA ARG A 445 43.34 -0.89 -57.65
C ARG A 445 44.72 -1.00 -58.28
N GLN A 446 45.40 0.13 -58.56
CA GLN A 446 46.75 0.18 -59.15
C GLN A 446 47.84 -0.29 -58.05
N GLN A 447 47.56 -0.11 -56.77
CA GLN A 447 48.48 -0.48 -55.71
C GLN A 447 48.29 -1.93 -55.23
N LEU A 448 47.30 -2.66 -55.76
CA LEU A 448 46.99 -4.02 -55.30
C LEU A 448 48.21 -4.99 -55.44
N LYS A 449 49.00 -4.88 -56.48
CA LYS A 449 50.20 -5.71 -56.66
C LYS A 449 51.29 -5.41 -55.59
N GLU A 450 51.55 -4.13 -55.35
CA GLU A 450 52.53 -3.68 -54.35
C GLU A 450 52.06 -4.06 -52.97
N PHE A 451 50.76 -3.94 -52.66
CA PHE A 451 50.15 -4.35 -51.42
C PHE A 451 50.29 -5.85 -51.18
N VAL A 452 49.98 -6.71 -52.14
CA VAL A 452 50.14 -8.17 -52.02
C VAL A 452 51.61 -8.54 -51.80
N GLN A 453 52.53 -7.92 -52.53
CA GLN A 453 53.98 -8.14 -52.36
C GLN A 453 54.50 -7.70 -51.01
N ALA A 454 53.98 -6.59 -50.48
CA ALA A 454 54.38 -6.12 -49.14
C ALA A 454 53.84 -7.06 -48.03
N ILE A 455 52.60 -7.58 -48.15
CA ILE A 455 52.10 -8.60 -47.25
C ILE A 455 52.94 -9.89 -47.31
N GLU A 456 53.25 -10.36 -48.48
CA GLU A 456 54.03 -11.56 -48.68
C GLU A 456 55.42 -11.44 -47.99
N LEU A 457 56.13 -10.33 -48.23
CA LEU A 457 57.43 -10.04 -47.60
C LEU A 457 57.35 -9.92 -46.04
N LEU A 458 56.31 -9.28 -45.50
CA LEU A 458 56.14 -9.16 -44.08
C LEU A 458 55.78 -10.49 -43.44
N LEU A 459 54.99 -11.34 -44.09
CA LEU A 459 54.69 -12.67 -43.60
C LEU A 459 55.90 -13.60 -43.71
N GLU A 460 56.69 -13.56 -44.81
CA GLU A 460 57.92 -14.33 -44.96
C GLU A 460 58.95 -13.94 -43.91
N ALA A 461 59.15 -12.65 -43.68
CA ALA A 461 60.05 -12.18 -42.62
C ALA A 461 59.62 -12.66 -41.23
N LYS A 462 58.32 -12.69 -40.96
CA LYS A 462 57.76 -13.19 -39.69
C LYS A 462 57.92 -14.71 -39.59
N PHE A 463 57.73 -15.46 -40.64
CA PHE A 463 58.00 -16.89 -40.66
C PHE A 463 59.46 -17.17 -40.36
N GLU A 464 60.41 -16.49 -41.07
CA GLU A 464 61.86 -16.64 -40.85
C GLU A 464 62.27 -16.30 -39.41
N GLU A 465 61.71 -15.21 -38.80
CA GLU A 465 61.96 -14.83 -37.42
C GLU A 465 61.53 -15.93 -36.43
N VAL A 466 60.32 -16.46 -36.65
CA VAL A 466 59.74 -17.47 -35.75
C VAL A 466 60.42 -18.84 -35.95
N GLU A 467 60.80 -19.23 -37.18
CA GLU A 467 61.52 -20.44 -37.49
C GLU A 467 62.93 -20.39 -36.91
N ALA A 468 63.61 -19.25 -36.98
CA ALA A 468 64.91 -19.05 -36.34
C ALA A 468 64.85 -19.17 -34.81
N ALA A 469 63.74 -18.69 -34.20
CA ALA A 469 63.53 -18.81 -32.75
C ALA A 469 63.13 -20.22 -32.33
N ASN A 470 62.63 -21.07 -33.26
CA ASN A 470 62.11 -22.40 -32.96
C ASN A 470 62.65 -23.46 -33.95
N PRO A 471 63.90 -23.74 -33.95
CA PRO A 471 64.55 -24.65 -34.94
C PRO A 471 63.95 -26.07 -34.83
N GLY A 472 63.50 -26.59 -35.98
CA GLY A 472 62.97 -27.95 -36.12
C GLY A 472 61.49 -28.11 -35.77
N LYS A 473 60.74 -27.01 -35.56
CA LYS A 473 59.32 -27.02 -35.32
C LYS A 473 58.53 -26.46 -36.54
N THR A 474 57.34 -26.95 -36.74
CA THR A 474 56.47 -26.40 -37.78
C THR A 474 55.85 -25.10 -37.32
N VAL A 475 56.17 -23.99 -38.00
CA VAL A 475 55.70 -22.67 -37.64
C VAL A 475 54.36 -22.39 -38.40
N ARG A 476 53.42 -21.78 -37.68
CA ARG A 476 52.16 -21.26 -38.20
C ARG A 476 51.94 -19.84 -37.72
N VAL A 477 51.60 -18.95 -38.60
CA VAL A 477 51.25 -17.58 -38.27
C VAL A 477 49.71 -17.47 -38.30
N ASN A 478 49.12 -17.03 -37.19
CA ASN A 478 47.67 -16.76 -37.11
C ASN A 478 47.41 -15.32 -37.59
N LEU A 479 46.51 -15.15 -38.53
CA LEU A 479 46.17 -13.86 -39.14
C LEU A 479 44.90 -13.21 -38.53
N GLU A 480 44.40 -13.73 -37.37
CA GLU A 480 43.25 -13.15 -36.67
C GLU A 480 43.64 -12.12 -35.63
#